data_7c1a5dcfead692d92b37312a0fe1e2e4
#
_entry.id   7c1a5dcfead692d92b37312a0fe1e2e4
#
_cell.length_a   1.000
_cell.length_b   1.000
_cell.length_c   1.000
_cell.angle_alpha   90.00
_cell.angle_beta   90.00
_cell.angle_gamma   90.00
#
_symmetry.space_group_name_H-M   'P 1'
#
loop_
_entity.id
_entity.type
_entity.pdbx_description
1 polymer ?
#
loop_
_entity_poly.entity_id
_entity_poly.type
_entity_poly.pdbx_seq_one_letter_code
_entity_poly.pdbx_strand_id
1 'polypeptide(L)'
;MQVRPVLDDERTWLRDTFEKRWGDEIAVGRGRVWTPHELPALVAVDDAGERVGFATYIVEAVVAELVSIDALRTGAGVGQRLVDAVAAAARAAGADRLLVMTTNDNLVALRFYQRAGFRLAELRPGAVDEARATLKPSIPETGNNGIPLRDEIDLVLELGER
;
A
#
# COMPACT_ATOMS: atom_id res chain seq x y z
N MET A 1 17.37 -11.68 -3.13
CA MET A 1 16.40 -10.57 -3.23
C MET A 1 16.72 -9.51 -2.18
N GLN A 2 16.86 -8.26 -2.58
CA GLN A 2 17.15 -7.10 -1.74
C GLN A 2 16.00 -6.09 -1.83
N VAL A 3 15.68 -5.44 -0.70
CA VAL A 3 14.76 -4.27 -0.67
C VAL A 3 15.57 -3.03 -0.33
N ARG A 4 15.40 -1.98 -1.11
CA ARG A 4 16.13 -0.71 -0.96
C ARG A 4 15.25 0.48 -1.33
N PRO A 5 15.63 1.71 -0.95
CA PRO A 5 14.96 2.92 -1.44
C PRO A 5 14.94 3.00 -2.98
N VAL A 6 13.85 3.53 -3.51
CA VAL A 6 13.74 3.88 -4.94
C VAL A 6 14.64 5.09 -5.20
N LEU A 7 15.46 5.02 -6.24
CA LEU A 7 16.33 6.10 -6.67
C LEU A 7 15.56 7.13 -7.50
N ASP A 8 16.08 8.36 -7.62
CA ASP A 8 15.40 9.43 -8.32
C ASP A 8 15.17 9.10 -9.81
N ASP A 9 16.11 8.44 -10.46
CA ASP A 9 16.00 8.00 -11.85
C ASP A 9 15.04 6.81 -12.04
N GLU A 10 14.62 6.17 -10.95
CA GLU A 10 13.62 5.10 -10.96
C GLU A 10 12.18 5.59 -10.72
N ARG A 11 11.98 6.88 -10.41
CA ARG A 11 10.64 7.45 -10.14
C ARG A 11 9.70 7.34 -11.34
N THR A 12 10.22 7.50 -12.54
CA THR A 12 9.43 7.30 -13.77
C THR A 12 8.96 5.85 -13.91
N TRP A 13 9.85 4.88 -13.64
CA TRP A 13 9.46 3.47 -13.62
C TRP A 13 8.38 3.19 -12.57
N LEU A 14 8.50 3.76 -11.38
CA LEU A 14 7.51 3.59 -10.31
C LEU A 14 6.15 4.14 -10.72
N ARG A 15 6.09 5.36 -11.28
CA ARG A 15 4.87 5.96 -11.81
C ARG A 15 4.21 5.07 -12.86
N ASP A 16 4.97 4.69 -13.88
CA ASP A 16 4.45 3.91 -15.01
C ASP A 16 3.98 2.52 -14.57
N THR A 17 4.68 1.90 -13.63
CA THR A 17 4.30 0.60 -13.05
C THR A 17 3.03 0.74 -12.22
N PHE A 18 2.94 1.76 -11.38
CA PHE A 18 1.75 2.00 -10.56
C PHE A 18 0.52 2.26 -11.46
N GLU A 19 0.64 3.17 -12.44
CA GLU A 19 -0.44 3.49 -13.38
C GLU A 19 -0.92 2.25 -14.13
N LYS A 20 0.00 1.46 -14.65
CA LYS A 20 -0.33 0.20 -15.36
C LYS A 20 -1.08 -0.80 -14.46
N ARG A 21 -0.71 -0.88 -13.20
CA ARG A 21 -1.26 -1.86 -12.25
C ARG A 21 -2.54 -1.39 -11.57
N TRP A 22 -2.66 -0.11 -11.30
CA TRP A 22 -3.75 0.50 -10.52
C TRP A 22 -4.72 1.32 -11.36
N GLY A 23 -4.40 1.56 -12.65
CA GLY A 23 -5.25 2.26 -13.61
C GLY A 23 -5.24 3.77 -13.52
N ASP A 24 -4.44 4.35 -12.62
CA ASP A 24 -4.32 5.80 -12.43
C ASP A 24 -2.98 6.12 -11.76
N GLU A 25 -2.54 7.38 -11.85
CA GLU A 25 -1.34 7.88 -11.16
C GLU A 25 -1.57 8.17 -9.67
N ILE A 26 -2.84 8.25 -9.24
CA ILE A 26 -3.21 8.59 -7.87
C ILE A 26 -3.80 7.39 -7.11
N ALA A 27 -3.58 7.39 -5.82
CA ALA A 27 -4.25 6.52 -4.87
C ALA A 27 -5.14 7.36 -3.94
N VAL A 28 -6.32 6.85 -3.63
CA VAL A 28 -7.29 7.51 -2.75
C VAL A 28 -7.58 6.59 -1.57
N GLY A 29 -7.57 7.12 -0.39
CA GLY A 29 -7.95 6.41 0.81
C GLY A 29 -7.94 7.32 2.03
N ARG A 30 -8.78 7.01 3.01
CA ARG A 30 -8.89 7.75 4.27
C ARG A 30 -9.14 9.26 4.06
N GLY A 31 -9.92 9.61 3.01
CA GLY A 31 -10.21 10.99 2.64
C GLY A 31 -9.05 11.77 2.03
N ARG A 32 -7.96 11.11 1.67
CA ARG A 32 -6.76 11.74 1.09
C ARG A 32 -6.51 11.24 -0.32
N VAL A 33 -5.88 12.10 -1.12
CA VAL A 33 -5.38 11.78 -2.46
C VAL A 33 -3.86 11.76 -2.41
N TRP A 34 -3.25 10.68 -2.88
CA TRP A 34 -1.82 10.48 -2.91
C TRP A 34 -1.32 10.38 -4.34
N THR A 35 -0.12 10.87 -4.58
CA THR A 35 0.66 10.60 -5.79
C THR A 35 1.81 9.65 -5.42
N PRO A 36 1.63 8.32 -5.53
CA PRO A 36 2.55 7.35 -4.92
C PRO A 36 4.01 7.50 -5.35
N HIS A 37 4.27 7.82 -6.62
CA HIS A 37 5.65 7.97 -7.12
C HIS A 37 6.39 9.20 -6.57
N GLU A 38 5.70 10.12 -5.88
CA GLU A 38 6.30 11.26 -5.19
C GLU A 38 6.58 10.97 -3.70
N LEU A 39 6.06 9.88 -3.16
CA LEU A 39 6.22 9.50 -1.76
C LEU A 39 7.56 8.78 -1.52
N PRO A 40 7.99 8.67 -0.26
CA PRO A 40 9.00 7.70 0.13
C PRO A 40 8.64 6.31 -0.37
N ALA A 41 9.57 5.65 -1.04
CA ALA A 41 9.29 4.40 -1.72
C ALA A 41 10.46 3.41 -1.61
N LEU A 42 10.11 2.13 -1.55
CA LEU A 42 11.04 1.01 -1.56
C LEU A 42 10.80 0.14 -2.80
N VAL A 43 11.87 -0.42 -3.35
CA VAL A 43 11.83 -1.37 -4.45
C VAL A 43 12.47 -2.68 -4.01
N ALA A 44 11.83 -3.79 -4.36
CA ALA A 44 12.39 -5.12 -4.22
C ALA A 44 13.08 -5.50 -5.54
N VAL A 45 14.33 -5.92 -5.44
CA VAL A 45 15.16 -6.31 -6.59
C VAL A 45 15.63 -7.75 -6.38
N ASP A 46 15.47 -8.59 -7.37
CA ASP A 46 15.93 -9.98 -7.31
C ASP A 46 17.45 -10.13 -7.57
N ASP A 47 17.93 -11.35 -7.53
CA ASP A 47 19.37 -11.63 -7.69
C ASP A 47 19.86 -11.42 -9.13
N ALA A 48 18.95 -11.30 -10.10
CA ALA A 48 19.25 -10.92 -11.48
C ALA A 48 19.22 -9.39 -11.72
N GLY A 49 18.89 -8.59 -10.68
CA GLY A 49 18.77 -7.14 -10.78
C GLY A 49 17.43 -6.65 -11.28
N GLU A 50 16.44 -7.55 -11.41
CA GLU A 50 15.09 -7.18 -11.87
C GLU A 50 14.24 -6.64 -10.71
N ARG A 51 13.48 -5.58 -10.99
CA ARG A 51 12.53 -5.01 -10.05
C ARG A 51 11.28 -5.88 -9.95
N VAL A 52 11.06 -6.49 -8.80
CA VAL A 52 10.02 -7.50 -8.58
C VAL A 52 8.89 -7.04 -7.64
N GLY A 53 8.94 -5.81 -7.19
CA GLY A 53 7.88 -5.22 -6.37
C GLY A 53 8.26 -3.84 -5.86
N PHE A 54 7.28 -3.13 -5.34
CA PHE A 54 7.47 -1.81 -4.72
C PHE A 54 6.50 -1.58 -3.57
N ALA A 55 6.83 -0.63 -2.71
CA ALA A 55 5.93 -0.09 -1.69
C ALA A 55 6.17 1.41 -1.56
N THR A 56 5.10 2.16 -1.32
CA THR A 56 5.17 3.58 -0.98
C THR A 56 4.54 3.82 0.38
N TYR A 57 5.09 4.74 1.15
CA TYR A 57 4.65 4.97 2.51
C TYR A 57 4.90 6.42 2.94
N ILE A 58 4.26 6.81 4.03
CA ILE A 58 4.52 8.08 4.72
C ILE A 58 4.72 7.81 6.20
N VAL A 59 5.37 8.75 6.88
CA VAL A 59 5.47 8.76 8.34
C VAL A 59 5.03 10.13 8.84
N GLU A 60 3.99 10.16 9.66
CA GLU A 60 3.46 11.36 10.29
C GLU A 60 3.45 11.16 11.80
N ALA A 61 4.33 11.86 12.50
CA ALA A 61 4.54 11.71 13.93
C ALA A 61 4.85 10.24 14.31
N VAL A 62 3.98 9.60 15.08
CA VAL A 62 4.15 8.21 15.55
C VAL A 62 3.44 7.17 14.69
N VAL A 63 2.78 7.60 13.62
CA VAL A 63 2.04 6.70 12.72
C VAL A 63 2.69 6.71 11.34
N ALA A 64 2.99 5.53 10.82
CA ALA A 64 3.29 5.33 9.41
C ALA A 64 2.08 4.79 8.67
N GLU A 65 1.95 5.12 7.39
CA GLU A 65 0.92 4.57 6.51
C GLU A 65 1.58 3.93 5.30
N LEU A 66 1.25 2.67 5.04
CA LEU A 66 1.58 1.98 3.79
C LEU A 66 0.55 2.40 2.75
N VAL A 67 0.94 3.29 1.84
CA VAL A 67 0.02 3.89 0.86
C VAL A 67 -0.23 2.95 -0.32
N SER A 68 0.81 2.32 -0.83
CA SER A 68 0.68 1.31 -1.89
C SER A 68 1.74 0.22 -1.73
N ILE A 69 1.40 -0.99 -2.16
CA ILE A 69 2.31 -2.12 -2.24
C ILE A 69 1.90 -3.03 -3.39
N ASP A 70 2.86 -3.48 -4.17
CA ASP A 70 2.61 -4.46 -5.22
C ASP A 70 3.80 -5.42 -5.36
N ALA A 71 3.49 -6.70 -5.38
CA ALA A 71 4.43 -7.76 -5.73
C ALA A 71 4.24 -8.09 -7.23
N LEU A 72 5.21 -7.68 -8.04
CA LEU A 72 5.17 -7.90 -9.50
C LEU A 72 5.45 -9.35 -9.87
N ARG A 73 6.02 -10.11 -8.93
CA ARG A 73 6.23 -11.55 -9.02
C ARG A 73 5.61 -12.24 -7.82
N THR A 74 4.71 -13.18 -8.08
CA THR A 74 4.01 -13.95 -7.04
C THR A 74 4.87 -15.13 -6.54
N GLY A 75 4.61 -15.57 -5.30
CA GLY A 75 5.21 -16.80 -4.73
C GLY A 75 6.64 -16.68 -4.20
N ALA A 76 7.30 -15.53 -4.34
CA ALA A 76 8.68 -15.31 -3.91
C ALA A 76 8.83 -14.56 -2.56
N GLY A 77 7.73 -14.33 -1.84
CA GLY A 77 7.73 -13.59 -0.58
C GLY A 77 8.01 -12.09 -0.72
N VAL A 78 7.86 -11.54 -1.92
CA VAL A 78 8.15 -10.12 -2.22
C VAL A 78 7.34 -9.18 -1.33
N GLY A 79 6.03 -9.43 -1.23
CA GLY A 79 5.13 -8.59 -0.42
C GLY A 79 5.54 -8.55 1.06
N GLN A 80 5.86 -9.70 1.64
CA GLN A 80 6.29 -9.77 3.05
C GLN A 80 7.59 -9.00 3.26
N ARG A 81 8.58 -9.16 2.38
CA ARG A 81 9.84 -8.41 2.47
C ARG A 81 9.66 -6.90 2.35
N LEU A 82 8.72 -6.45 1.50
CA LEU A 82 8.39 -5.04 1.39
C LEU A 82 7.73 -4.53 2.67
N VAL A 83 6.77 -5.25 3.25
CA VAL A 83 6.15 -4.89 4.54
C VAL A 83 7.21 -4.80 5.63
N ASP A 84 8.08 -5.79 5.75
CA ASP A 84 9.14 -5.82 6.77
C ASP A 84 10.09 -4.62 6.63
N ALA A 85 10.45 -4.26 5.39
CA ALA A 85 11.31 -3.12 5.10
C ALA A 85 10.62 -1.77 5.40
N VAL A 86 9.34 -1.61 5.05
CA VAL A 86 8.56 -0.42 5.40
C VAL A 86 8.43 -0.31 6.93
N ALA A 87 8.14 -1.41 7.62
CA ALA A 87 8.07 -1.44 9.09
C ALA A 87 9.39 -1.03 9.74
N ALA A 88 10.52 -1.49 9.20
CA ALA A 88 11.85 -1.09 9.68
C ALA A 88 12.13 0.41 9.44
N ALA A 89 11.80 0.92 8.26
CA ALA A 89 11.95 2.34 7.93
C ALA A 89 11.05 3.22 8.80
N ALA A 90 9.82 2.80 9.04
CA ALA A 90 8.87 3.49 9.90
C ALA A 90 9.35 3.57 11.36
N ARG A 91 9.85 2.45 11.91
CA ARG A 91 10.47 2.44 13.25
C ARG A 91 11.67 3.39 13.34
N ALA A 92 12.54 3.34 12.35
CA ALA A 92 13.71 4.23 12.30
C ALA A 92 13.32 5.71 12.27
N ALA A 93 12.17 6.03 11.68
CA ALA A 93 11.61 7.37 11.64
C ALA A 93 10.79 7.74 12.89
N GLY A 94 10.63 6.82 13.86
CA GLY A 94 9.96 7.08 15.13
C GLY A 94 8.50 6.62 15.21
N ALA A 95 7.98 5.94 14.20
CA ALA A 95 6.63 5.40 14.25
C ALA A 95 6.53 4.18 15.19
N ASP A 96 5.43 4.10 15.95
CA ASP A 96 5.10 2.97 16.80
C ASP A 96 4.10 1.99 16.15
N ARG A 97 3.48 2.39 15.04
CA ARG A 97 2.53 1.59 14.28
C ARG A 97 2.59 1.88 12.78
N LEU A 98 2.27 0.86 12.01
CA LEU A 98 2.10 0.93 10.56
C LEU A 98 0.65 0.63 10.21
N LEU A 99 -0.01 1.56 9.56
CA LEU A 99 -1.38 1.46 9.13
C LEU A 99 -1.43 1.14 7.65
N VAL A 100 -2.41 0.38 7.23
CA VAL A 100 -2.77 0.17 5.83
C VAL A 100 -4.28 0.23 5.67
N MET A 101 -4.76 0.84 4.59
CA MET A 101 -6.15 0.83 4.20
C MET A 101 -6.34 -0.09 2.99
N THR A 102 -7.40 -0.86 3.00
CA THR A 102 -7.88 -1.61 1.84
C THR A 102 -9.39 -1.49 1.72
N THR A 103 -9.96 -2.08 0.69
CA THR A 103 -11.39 -2.02 0.41
C THR A 103 -12.07 -3.36 0.65
N ASN A 104 -13.39 -3.33 0.86
CA ASN A 104 -14.18 -4.50 1.24
C ASN A 104 -14.16 -5.65 0.20
N ASP A 105 -13.86 -5.35 -1.05
CA ASP A 105 -13.77 -6.31 -2.16
C ASP A 105 -12.40 -6.98 -2.30
N ASN A 106 -11.36 -6.40 -1.68
CA ASN A 106 -9.97 -6.85 -1.84
C ASN A 106 -9.63 -7.98 -0.86
N LEU A 107 -10.19 -9.16 -1.11
CA LEU A 107 -10.01 -10.33 -0.24
C LEU A 107 -8.56 -10.82 -0.23
N VAL A 108 -7.84 -10.65 -1.33
CA VAL A 108 -6.42 -11.00 -1.43
C VAL A 108 -5.59 -10.13 -0.49
N ALA A 109 -5.82 -8.83 -0.46
CA ALA A 109 -5.12 -7.90 0.43
C ALA A 109 -5.50 -8.15 1.90
N LEU A 110 -6.78 -8.34 2.20
CA LEU A 110 -7.25 -8.66 3.56
C LEU A 110 -6.59 -9.93 4.12
N ARG A 111 -6.48 -10.96 3.31
CA ARG A 111 -5.76 -12.18 3.67
C ARG A 111 -4.28 -11.93 3.87
N PHE A 112 -3.65 -11.22 2.93
CA PHE A 112 -2.21 -10.94 2.96
C PHE A 112 -1.82 -10.15 4.20
N TYR A 113 -2.48 -9.02 4.49
CA TYR A 113 -2.13 -8.18 5.63
C TYR A 113 -2.33 -8.89 6.97
N GLN A 114 -3.40 -9.65 7.14
CA GLN A 114 -3.61 -10.40 8.38
C GLN A 114 -2.53 -11.47 8.57
N ARG A 115 -2.10 -12.16 7.51
CA ARG A 115 -0.98 -13.11 7.58
C ARG A 115 0.37 -12.42 7.83
N ALA A 116 0.54 -11.18 7.39
CA ALA A 116 1.71 -10.37 7.66
C ALA A 116 1.73 -9.76 9.08
N GLY A 117 0.71 -10.04 9.89
CA GLY A 117 0.64 -9.62 11.29
C GLY A 117 -0.21 -8.38 11.55
N PHE A 118 -0.80 -7.79 10.53
CA PHE A 118 -1.75 -6.69 10.72
C PHE A 118 -3.06 -7.19 11.34
N ARG A 119 -3.67 -6.34 12.17
CA ARG A 119 -4.98 -6.58 12.76
C ARG A 119 -6.00 -5.61 12.18
N LEU A 120 -7.23 -6.07 11.99
CA LEU A 120 -8.36 -5.22 11.62
C LEU A 120 -8.56 -4.17 12.71
N ALA A 121 -8.64 -2.92 12.33
CA ALA A 121 -8.71 -1.80 13.27
C ALA A 121 -9.97 -0.96 13.11
N GLU A 122 -10.35 -0.59 11.88
CA GLU A 122 -11.50 0.26 11.64
C GLU A 122 -12.20 -0.11 10.34
N LEU A 123 -13.52 -0.11 10.38
CA LEU A 123 -14.39 -0.18 9.20
C LEU A 123 -15.04 1.19 9.00
N ARG A 124 -14.90 1.74 7.80
CA ARG A 124 -15.61 2.96 7.38
C ARG A 124 -16.65 2.63 6.32
N PRO A 125 -17.91 2.36 6.71
CA PRO A 125 -18.97 2.08 5.77
C PRO A 125 -19.22 3.28 4.84
N GLY A 126 -19.35 2.99 3.53
CA GLY A 126 -19.64 4.01 2.52
C GLY A 126 -18.48 4.93 2.15
N ALA A 127 -17.28 4.73 2.71
CA ALA A 127 -16.13 5.61 2.44
C ALA A 127 -15.67 5.57 0.97
N VAL A 128 -15.80 4.43 0.29
CA VAL A 128 -15.48 4.34 -1.14
C VAL A 128 -16.55 5.02 -1.99
N ASP A 129 -17.82 4.91 -1.63
CA ASP A 129 -18.90 5.64 -2.31
C ASP A 129 -18.68 7.17 -2.22
N GLU A 130 -18.28 7.66 -1.05
CA GLU A 130 -17.94 9.06 -0.85
C GLU A 130 -16.71 9.47 -1.66
N ALA A 131 -15.64 8.67 -1.65
CA ALA A 131 -14.43 8.93 -2.43
C ALA A 131 -14.74 8.96 -3.95
N ARG A 132 -15.59 8.07 -4.43
CA ARG A 132 -16.07 8.07 -5.82
C ARG A 132 -16.83 9.34 -6.16
N ALA A 133 -17.66 9.82 -5.26
CA ALA A 133 -18.45 11.02 -5.48
C ALA A 133 -17.62 12.31 -5.43
N THR A 134 -16.56 12.37 -4.61
CA THR A 134 -15.88 13.63 -4.27
C THR A 134 -14.42 13.72 -4.73
N LEU A 135 -13.70 12.59 -4.83
CA LEU A 135 -12.25 12.58 -5.06
C LEU A 135 -11.85 11.91 -6.38
N LYS A 136 -12.43 10.76 -6.70
CA LYS A 136 -12.03 9.96 -7.86
C LYS A 136 -13.25 9.27 -8.48
N PRO A 137 -13.95 9.94 -9.40
CA PRO A 137 -15.16 9.39 -10.04
C PRO A 137 -14.92 8.10 -10.83
N SER A 138 -13.68 7.81 -11.20
CA SER A 138 -13.30 6.61 -11.95
C SER A 138 -13.27 5.32 -11.11
N ILE A 139 -13.45 5.39 -9.79
CA ILE A 139 -13.55 4.20 -8.94
C ILE A 139 -14.77 3.37 -9.39
N PRO A 140 -14.60 2.10 -9.79
CA PRO A 140 -15.72 1.27 -10.24
C PRO A 140 -16.72 1.01 -9.10
N GLU A 141 -17.99 0.82 -9.45
CA GLU A 141 -19.04 0.47 -8.47
C GLU A 141 -18.96 -0.99 -8.03
N THR A 142 -18.48 -1.87 -8.93
CA THR A 142 -18.25 -3.28 -8.64
C THR A 142 -16.76 -3.55 -8.65
N GLY A 143 -16.28 -4.12 -7.57
CA GLY A 143 -14.87 -4.45 -7.38
C GLY A 143 -14.54 -5.91 -7.70
N ASN A 144 -13.48 -6.41 -7.08
CA ASN A 144 -13.02 -7.78 -7.25
C ASN A 144 -14.10 -8.79 -6.81
N ASN A 145 -14.14 -9.95 -7.45
CA ASN A 145 -15.07 -11.03 -7.15
C ASN A 145 -16.55 -10.66 -7.30
N GLY A 146 -16.88 -9.62 -8.07
CA GLY A 146 -18.25 -9.13 -8.21
C GLY A 146 -18.81 -8.47 -6.96
N ILE A 147 -17.98 -8.16 -5.98
CA ILE A 147 -18.39 -7.52 -4.72
C ILE A 147 -18.61 -6.03 -4.97
N PRO A 148 -19.73 -5.44 -4.54
CA PRO A 148 -19.92 -4.00 -4.58
C PRO A 148 -18.81 -3.27 -3.81
N LEU A 149 -18.12 -2.35 -4.46
CA LEU A 149 -16.99 -1.60 -3.91
C LEU A 149 -17.51 -0.36 -3.18
N ARG A 150 -17.59 -0.42 -1.83
CA ARG A 150 -18.28 0.56 -1.00
C ARG A 150 -17.51 1.06 0.21
N ASP A 151 -16.76 0.17 0.86
CA ASP A 151 -16.27 0.36 2.21
C ASP A 151 -14.75 0.33 2.28
N GLU A 152 -14.17 1.14 3.17
CA GLU A 152 -12.76 1.09 3.53
C GLU A 152 -12.57 0.36 4.85
N ILE A 153 -11.47 -0.40 4.94
CA ILE A 153 -11.04 -1.14 6.12
C ILE A 153 -9.59 -0.77 6.42
N ASP A 154 -9.34 -0.30 7.63
CA ASP A 154 -7.99 -0.09 8.13
C ASP A 154 -7.50 -1.31 8.88
N LEU A 155 -6.23 -1.65 8.65
CA LEU A 155 -5.51 -2.63 9.44
C LEU A 155 -4.25 -1.96 10.02
N VAL A 156 -3.82 -2.40 11.19
CA VAL A 156 -2.67 -1.85 11.92
C VAL A 156 -1.71 -2.96 12.30
N LEU A 157 -0.43 -2.72 12.07
CA LEU A 157 0.69 -3.49 12.57
C LEU A 157 1.40 -2.68 13.66
N GLU A 158 1.40 -3.19 14.89
CA GLU A 158 2.17 -2.61 15.99
C GLU A 158 3.67 -2.83 15.73
N LEU A 159 4.44 -1.75 15.80
CA LEU A 159 5.87 -1.80 15.51
C LEU A 159 6.73 -2.07 16.75
N GLY A 160 6.11 -2.05 17.93
CA GLY A 160 6.77 -2.23 19.22
C GLY A 160 7.52 -0.98 19.69
N GLU A 161 7.81 -0.93 20.98
CA GLU A 161 8.71 0.07 21.55
C GLU A 161 10.16 -0.25 21.13
N ARG A 162 10.99 0.80 21.09
CA ARG A 162 12.43 0.68 20.81
C ARG A 162 13.15 0.02 21.96
#